data_8db441b7cb175c34f736a151410b2950
#
_entry.id   8db441b7cb175c34f736a151410b2950
#
_cell.length_a   1.000
_cell.length_b   1.000
_cell.length_c   1.000
_cell.angle_alpha   90.00
_cell.angle_beta   90.00
_cell.angle_gamma   90.00
#
_symmetry.space_group_name_H-M   'P 1'
#
loop_
_entity.id
_entity.type
_entity.pdbx_description
1 polymer ?
#
loop_
_entity_poly.entity_id
_entity_poly.type
_entity_poly.pdbx_seq_one_letter_code
_entity_poly.pdbx_strand_id
1 'polypeptide(L)'
;MAEQLPYNAQHIEPLLAEWLAVEFTFYPVAQLAADIAARPRAEQDFLLDWTRRIATTNREIAYRFASRAGDLLARMDWRMIEAWARKSMDTYDQAGLRPALLVIDNADNYAQTDQAHVDGALYEDIDTILLTFARGLSGRALKLAQGDAVYTDSETLHLPAVIAKMETVADNFLLAKAMVAFMWAQTRFGGFRPDLAARLAA
;
A
#
# COMPACT_ATOMS: atom_id res chain seq x y z
N MET A 1 -27.67 14.88 -14.66
CA MET A 1 -26.28 15.34 -14.82
C MET A 1 -25.92 15.15 -16.28
N ALA A 2 -25.54 16.20 -17.00
CA ALA A 2 -25.09 16.06 -18.39
C ALA A 2 -23.78 15.26 -18.39
N GLU A 3 -23.76 14.14 -19.08
CA GLU A 3 -22.58 13.32 -19.28
C GLU A 3 -21.60 14.13 -20.13
N GLN A 4 -20.49 14.54 -19.53
CA GLN A 4 -19.48 15.31 -20.26
C GLN A 4 -18.78 14.37 -21.24
N LEU A 5 -18.76 14.76 -22.53
CA LEU A 5 -18.09 14.00 -23.58
C LEU A 5 -16.58 13.88 -23.28
N PRO A 6 -15.97 12.72 -23.53
CA PRO A 6 -14.54 12.53 -23.36
C PRO A 6 -13.73 13.43 -24.31
N TYR A 7 -12.55 13.85 -23.88
CA TYR A 7 -11.60 14.53 -24.74
C TYR A 7 -11.06 13.58 -25.80
N ASN A 8 -10.80 14.09 -26.98
CA ASN A 8 -10.07 13.36 -28.02
C ASN A 8 -8.56 13.56 -27.90
N ALA A 9 -7.78 12.71 -28.57
CA ALA A 9 -6.32 12.78 -28.52
C ALA A 9 -5.76 14.13 -29.01
N GLN A 10 -6.39 14.75 -30.01
CA GLN A 10 -5.99 16.06 -30.55
C GLN A 10 -6.13 17.20 -29.52
N HIS A 11 -7.02 17.06 -28.55
CA HIS A 11 -7.16 18.00 -27.45
C HIS A 11 -6.14 17.74 -26.34
N ILE A 12 -5.85 16.47 -26.04
CA ILE A 12 -4.94 16.07 -24.95
C ILE A 12 -3.46 16.26 -25.33
N GLU A 13 -3.07 15.95 -26.55
CA GLU A 13 -1.68 15.97 -27.00
C GLU A 13 -0.98 17.32 -26.78
N PRO A 14 -1.56 18.49 -27.14
CA PRO A 14 -0.94 19.78 -26.88
C PRO A 14 -0.71 20.08 -25.40
N LEU A 15 -1.64 19.66 -24.54
CA LEU A 15 -1.53 19.84 -23.09
C LEU A 15 -0.35 19.02 -22.53
N LEU A 16 -0.24 17.76 -22.93
CA LEU A 16 0.88 16.91 -22.53
C LEU A 16 2.21 17.42 -23.08
N ALA A 17 2.23 17.87 -24.33
CA ALA A 17 3.42 18.45 -24.94
C ALA A 17 3.91 19.69 -24.19
N GLU A 18 3.00 20.55 -23.73
CA GLU A 18 3.35 21.73 -22.93
C GLU A 18 3.90 21.33 -21.54
N TRP A 19 3.19 20.43 -20.81
CA TRP A 19 3.54 20.10 -19.43
C TRP A 19 4.80 19.24 -19.34
N LEU A 20 5.03 18.36 -20.32
CA LEU A 20 6.14 17.40 -20.32
C LEU A 20 7.35 17.85 -21.14
N ALA A 21 7.32 19.06 -21.72
CA ALA A 21 8.44 19.59 -22.52
C ALA A 21 9.73 19.68 -21.69
N VAL A 22 10.77 18.96 -22.11
CA VAL A 22 12.12 19.01 -21.54
C VAL A 22 13.12 19.29 -22.67
N GLU A 23 14.06 20.20 -22.42
CA GLU A 23 15.16 20.43 -23.39
C GLU A 23 15.90 19.12 -23.65
N PHE A 24 16.08 18.80 -24.93
CA PHE A 24 16.79 17.61 -25.42
C PHE A 24 16.15 16.25 -25.09
N THR A 25 14.92 16.21 -24.55
CA THR A 25 14.20 14.96 -24.28
C THR A 25 12.86 14.98 -25.00
N PHE A 26 12.64 14.02 -25.91
CA PHE A 26 11.38 13.88 -26.64
C PHE A 26 10.59 12.70 -26.06
N TYR A 27 9.50 13.00 -25.38
CA TYR A 27 8.54 11.97 -24.95
C TYR A 27 7.54 11.69 -26.06
N PRO A 28 7.12 10.42 -26.28
CA PRO A 28 6.09 10.07 -27.26
C PRO A 28 4.69 10.46 -26.76
N VAL A 29 4.42 11.75 -26.66
CA VAL A 29 3.18 12.28 -26.11
C VAL A 29 1.95 11.95 -26.94
N ALA A 30 2.09 11.74 -28.26
CA ALA A 30 0.98 11.38 -29.15
C ALA A 30 0.35 10.02 -28.75
N GLN A 31 1.20 9.02 -28.47
CA GLN A 31 0.72 7.71 -27.99
C GLN A 31 0.05 7.83 -26.62
N LEU A 32 0.66 8.55 -25.71
CA LEU A 32 0.10 8.79 -24.36
C LEU A 32 -1.25 9.53 -24.43
N ALA A 33 -1.37 10.52 -25.33
CA ALA A 33 -2.62 11.23 -25.57
C ALA A 33 -3.73 10.29 -26.11
N ALA A 34 -3.36 9.37 -27.00
CA ALA A 34 -4.29 8.39 -27.55
C ALA A 34 -4.76 7.40 -26.46
N ASP A 35 -3.84 6.93 -25.60
CA ASP A 35 -4.14 6.01 -24.50
C ASP A 35 -5.08 6.66 -23.46
N ILE A 36 -4.85 7.92 -23.11
CA ILE A 36 -5.74 8.68 -22.23
C ILE A 36 -7.08 8.95 -22.89
N ALA A 37 -7.10 9.31 -24.20
CA ALA A 37 -8.33 9.60 -24.92
C ALA A 37 -9.29 8.39 -25.04
N ALA A 38 -8.75 7.18 -24.99
CA ALA A 38 -9.54 5.95 -25.02
C ALA A 38 -10.30 5.67 -23.70
N ARG A 39 -10.09 6.47 -22.66
CA ARG A 39 -10.65 6.26 -21.32
C ARG A 39 -11.93 7.09 -21.09
N PRO A 40 -12.76 6.70 -20.10
CA PRO A 40 -13.89 7.52 -19.66
C PRO A 40 -13.45 8.91 -19.22
N ARG A 41 -14.32 9.91 -19.41
CA ARG A 41 -14.03 11.32 -19.11
C ARG A 41 -13.48 11.53 -17.69
N ALA A 42 -14.06 10.89 -16.71
CA ALA A 42 -13.64 11.02 -15.32
C ALA A 42 -12.18 10.54 -15.10
N GLU A 43 -11.80 9.44 -15.77
CA GLU A 43 -10.41 8.96 -15.73
C GLU A 43 -9.44 9.91 -16.46
N GLN A 44 -9.90 10.48 -17.58
CA GLN A 44 -9.12 11.49 -18.32
C GLN A 44 -8.82 12.71 -17.42
N ASP A 45 -9.86 13.26 -16.79
CA ASP A 45 -9.73 14.42 -15.90
C ASP A 45 -8.78 14.12 -14.74
N PHE A 46 -8.88 12.95 -14.14
CA PHE A 46 -8.00 12.49 -13.06
C PHE A 46 -6.54 12.36 -13.53
N LEU A 47 -6.30 11.67 -14.62
CA LEU A 47 -4.94 11.45 -15.15
C LEU A 47 -4.29 12.78 -15.58
N LEU A 48 -5.04 13.65 -16.24
CA LEU A 48 -4.53 14.95 -16.68
C LEU A 48 -4.22 15.87 -15.50
N ASP A 49 -5.11 15.95 -14.48
CA ASP A 49 -4.88 16.77 -13.29
C ASP A 49 -3.63 16.33 -12.54
N TRP A 50 -3.48 15.02 -12.29
CA TRP A 50 -2.30 14.49 -11.60
C TRP A 50 -1.03 14.61 -12.43
N THR A 51 -1.07 14.37 -13.73
CA THR A 51 0.09 14.58 -14.63
C THR A 51 0.56 16.02 -14.57
N ARG A 52 -0.37 16.98 -14.66
CA ARG A 52 -0.04 18.39 -14.55
C ARG A 52 0.60 18.75 -13.19
N ARG A 53 0.02 18.27 -12.09
CA ARG A 53 0.55 18.51 -10.73
C ARG A 53 1.96 17.96 -10.58
N ILE A 54 2.19 16.71 -10.99
CA ILE A 54 3.52 16.10 -10.91
C ILE A 54 4.52 16.82 -11.82
N ALA A 55 4.10 17.28 -12.99
CA ALA A 55 4.96 18.02 -13.94
C ALA A 55 5.52 19.32 -13.36
N THR A 56 4.82 19.96 -12.41
CA THR A 56 5.35 21.13 -11.69
C THR A 56 6.52 20.78 -10.76
N THR A 57 6.60 19.53 -10.31
CA THR A 57 7.69 19.03 -9.48
C THR A 57 8.81 18.46 -10.35
N ASN A 58 8.47 17.48 -11.19
CA ASN A 58 9.43 16.89 -12.13
C ASN A 58 8.72 16.27 -13.35
N ARG A 59 9.14 16.64 -14.55
CA ARG A 59 8.51 16.25 -15.81
C ARG A 59 8.74 14.78 -16.18
N GLU A 60 9.87 14.20 -15.80
CA GLU A 60 10.14 12.78 -16.04
C GLU A 60 9.24 11.90 -15.15
N ILE A 61 9.07 12.26 -13.88
CA ILE A 61 8.14 11.58 -13.00
C ILE A 61 6.72 11.68 -13.56
N ALA A 62 6.31 12.87 -14.02
CA ALA A 62 4.99 13.08 -14.60
C ALA A 62 4.74 12.22 -15.85
N TYR A 63 5.71 12.15 -16.75
CA TYR A 63 5.61 11.30 -17.92
C TYR A 63 5.47 9.82 -17.56
N ARG A 64 6.32 9.31 -16.66
CA ARG A 64 6.26 7.92 -16.23
C ARG A 64 4.97 7.60 -15.45
N PHE A 65 4.52 8.53 -14.63
CA PHE A 65 3.22 8.42 -13.97
C PHE A 65 2.09 8.27 -15.01
N ALA A 66 1.98 9.22 -15.93
CA ALA A 66 0.92 9.23 -16.93
C ALA A 66 0.93 7.98 -17.81
N SER A 67 2.12 7.47 -18.16
CA SER A 67 2.27 6.25 -18.98
C SER A 67 1.82 4.98 -18.26
N ARG A 68 1.79 4.95 -16.91
CA ARG A 68 1.46 3.76 -16.12
C ARG A 68 0.10 3.85 -15.41
N ALA A 69 -0.26 5.06 -14.97
CA ALA A 69 -1.44 5.27 -14.12
C ALA A 69 -2.73 4.81 -14.80
N GLY A 70 -2.81 4.95 -16.11
CA GLY A 70 -3.96 4.49 -16.87
C GLY A 70 -4.21 2.98 -16.70
N ASP A 71 -3.20 2.15 -16.85
CA ASP A 71 -3.35 0.69 -16.70
C ASP A 71 -3.58 0.27 -15.24
N LEU A 72 -3.08 1.07 -14.31
CA LEU A 72 -3.28 0.84 -12.89
C LEU A 72 -4.72 1.14 -12.42
N LEU A 73 -5.44 2.05 -13.09
CA LEU A 73 -6.86 2.33 -12.80
C LEU A 73 -7.77 1.09 -12.93
N ALA A 74 -7.35 0.08 -13.68
CA ALA A 74 -8.07 -1.20 -13.76
C ALA A 74 -7.86 -2.10 -12.54
N ARG A 75 -6.84 -1.82 -11.69
CA ARG A 75 -6.39 -2.69 -10.59
C ARG A 75 -6.29 -1.98 -9.25
N MET A 76 -6.25 -0.67 -9.25
CA MET A 76 -6.12 0.18 -8.08
C MET A 76 -7.26 1.19 -8.06
N ASP A 77 -7.74 1.52 -6.86
CA ASP A 77 -8.67 2.64 -6.73
C ASP A 77 -7.95 4.00 -6.90
N TRP A 78 -8.71 5.06 -7.06
CA TRP A 78 -8.19 6.40 -7.30
C TRP A 78 -7.35 6.93 -6.12
N ARG A 79 -7.73 6.56 -4.89
CA ARG A 79 -7.01 6.96 -3.68
C ARG A 79 -5.62 6.33 -3.61
N MET A 80 -5.53 5.05 -4.00
CA MET A 80 -4.24 4.36 -4.08
C MET A 80 -3.32 4.98 -5.13
N ILE A 81 -3.85 5.34 -6.30
CA ILE A 81 -3.07 6.01 -7.34
C ILE A 81 -2.63 7.41 -6.88
N GLU A 82 -3.48 8.15 -6.17
CA GLU A 82 -3.10 9.42 -5.54
C GLU A 82 -1.99 9.24 -4.50
N ALA A 83 -2.10 8.26 -3.63
CA ALA A 83 -1.09 7.97 -2.60
C ALA A 83 0.24 7.59 -3.24
N TRP A 84 0.21 6.75 -4.28
CA TRP A 84 1.39 6.38 -5.06
C TRP A 84 2.05 7.60 -5.73
N ALA A 85 1.27 8.49 -6.35
CA ALA A 85 1.75 9.73 -6.94
C ALA A 85 2.40 10.64 -5.89
N ARG A 86 1.74 10.85 -4.75
CA ARG A 86 2.27 11.64 -3.62
C ARG A 86 3.57 11.04 -3.07
N LYS A 87 3.59 9.72 -2.86
CA LYS A 87 4.80 9.02 -2.38
C LYS A 87 5.98 9.24 -3.30
N SER A 88 5.76 9.24 -4.62
CA SER A 88 6.82 9.53 -5.57
C SER A 88 7.33 10.97 -5.46
N MET A 89 6.43 11.96 -5.32
CA MET A 89 6.83 13.37 -5.15
C MET A 89 7.56 13.59 -3.81
N ASP A 90 7.06 13.03 -2.70
CA ASP A 90 7.71 13.11 -1.40
C ASP A 90 9.11 12.46 -1.43
N THR A 91 9.24 11.33 -2.14
CA THR A 91 10.53 10.66 -2.32
C THR A 91 11.48 11.51 -3.17
N TYR A 92 10.97 12.23 -4.17
CA TYR A 92 11.76 13.17 -4.95
C TYR A 92 12.32 14.29 -4.08
N ASP A 93 11.49 14.89 -3.23
CA ASP A 93 11.88 15.98 -2.35
C ASP A 93 12.91 15.54 -1.29
N GLN A 94 12.81 14.30 -0.80
CA GLN A 94 13.67 13.76 0.25
C GLN A 94 14.98 13.14 -0.28
N ALA A 95 14.94 12.46 -1.42
CA ALA A 95 16.02 11.57 -1.88
C ALA A 95 16.38 11.76 -3.37
N GLY A 96 15.70 12.65 -4.09
CA GLY A 96 15.96 12.98 -5.48
C GLY A 96 15.32 12.06 -6.52
N LEU A 97 15.68 12.28 -7.77
CA LEU A 97 14.98 11.72 -8.94
C LEU A 97 15.02 10.17 -8.98
N ARG A 98 16.19 9.56 -8.80
CA ARG A 98 16.34 8.10 -8.97
C ARG A 98 15.45 7.30 -7.99
N PRO A 99 15.43 7.57 -6.68
CA PRO A 99 14.51 6.90 -5.77
C PRO A 99 13.03 7.15 -6.11
N ALA A 100 12.65 8.37 -6.53
CA ALA A 100 11.29 8.68 -6.94
C ALA A 100 10.84 7.86 -8.16
N LEU A 101 11.71 7.70 -9.14
CA LEU A 101 11.44 6.87 -10.32
C LEU A 101 11.27 5.39 -9.93
N LEU A 102 12.03 4.90 -8.95
CA LEU A 102 11.83 3.53 -8.45
C LEU A 102 10.45 3.33 -7.83
N VAL A 103 9.90 4.33 -7.13
CA VAL A 103 8.52 4.28 -6.62
C VAL A 103 7.53 4.17 -7.79
N ILE A 104 7.71 4.97 -8.85
CA ILE A 104 6.86 4.92 -10.04
C ILE A 104 7.03 3.58 -10.78
N ASP A 105 8.24 3.08 -10.92
CA ASP A 105 8.52 1.86 -11.66
C ASP A 105 8.03 0.59 -10.94
N ASN A 106 7.94 0.62 -9.61
CA ASN A 106 7.47 -0.50 -8.78
C ASN A 106 5.99 -0.36 -8.38
N ALA A 107 5.15 0.21 -9.22
CA ALA A 107 3.73 0.41 -8.93
C ALA A 107 2.97 -0.88 -8.55
N ASP A 108 3.32 -2.02 -9.15
CA ASP A 108 2.70 -3.32 -8.82
C ASP A 108 3.01 -3.76 -7.39
N ASN A 109 4.24 -3.57 -6.93
CA ASN A 109 4.62 -3.83 -5.54
C ASN A 109 3.94 -2.83 -4.58
N TYR A 110 3.82 -1.55 -5.01
CA TYR A 110 3.11 -0.55 -4.25
C TYR A 110 1.64 -0.93 -4.08
N ALA A 111 0.97 -1.35 -5.16
CA ALA A 111 -0.41 -1.81 -5.11
C ALA A 111 -0.61 -2.97 -4.11
N GLN A 112 0.28 -3.97 -4.12
CA GLN A 112 0.21 -5.11 -3.21
C GLN A 112 0.47 -4.71 -1.75
N THR A 113 1.45 -3.83 -1.52
CA THR A 113 1.82 -3.38 -0.17
C THR A 113 0.74 -2.47 0.42
N ASP A 114 0.23 -1.54 -0.38
CA ASP A 114 -0.79 -0.59 0.06
C ASP A 114 -2.16 -1.25 0.23
N GLN A 115 -2.51 -2.22 -0.63
CA GLN A 115 -3.68 -3.08 -0.44
C GLN A 115 -3.61 -3.80 0.91
N ALA A 116 -2.43 -4.34 1.25
CA ALA A 116 -2.21 -4.96 2.56
C ALA A 116 -2.34 -3.96 3.72
N HIS A 117 -1.96 -2.69 3.52
CA HIS A 117 -2.17 -1.63 4.51
C HIS A 117 -3.63 -1.19 4.62
N VAL A 118 -4.36 -1.10 3.49
CA VAL A 118 -5.78 -0.69 3.46
C VAL A 118 -6.68 -1.76 4.08
N ASP A 119 -6.43 -3.05 3.77
CA ASP A 119 -7.26 -4.16 4.23
C ASP A 119 -6.68 -4.83 5.48
N GLY A 120 -5.45 -4.50 5.86
CA GLY A 120 -4.75 -5.05 7.02
C GLY A 120 -5.11 -4.38 8.34
N ALA A 121 -5.02 -5.14 9.44
CA ALA A 121 -5.01 -4.58 10.77
C ALA A 121 -3.58 -4.12 11.10
N LEU A 122 -3.39 -2.82 11.29
CA LEU A 122 -2.10 -2.24 11.65
C LEU A 122 -1.82 -2.46 13.14
N TYR A 123 -0.62 -2.90 13.48
CA TYR A 123 -0.21 -3.14 14.87
C TYR A 123 -0.44 -1.91 15.75
N GLU A 124 -0.07 -0.72 15.28
CA GLU A 124 -0.20 0.55 16.01
C GLU A 124 -1.65 0.94 16.34
N ASP A 125 -2.62 0.49 15.53
CA ASP A 125 -4.05 0.77 15.75
C ASP A 125 -4.70 -0.21 16.74
N ILE A 126 -4.13 -1.42 16.88
CA ILE A 126 -4.76 -2.52 17.61
C ILE A 126 -3.99 -2.97 18.85
N ASP A 127 -2.76 -2.51 19.05
CA ASP A 127 -1.85 -2.96 20.11
C ASP A 127 -2.46 -2.84 21.52
N THR A 128 -3.02 -1.68 21.84
CA THR A 128 -3.65 -1.39 23.13
C THR A 128 -4.84 -2.30 23.41
N ILE A 129 -5.65 -2.58 22.39
CA ILE A 129 -6.83 -3.46 22.51
C ILE A 129 -6.36 -4.91 22.70
N LEU A 130 -5.39 -5.35 21.91
CA LEU A 130 -4.84 -6.69 21.99
C LEU A 130 -4.09 -6.93 23.31
N LEU A 131 -3.36 -5.92 23.81
CA LEU A 131 -2.69 -6.00 25.11
C LEU A 131 -3.70 -6.16 26.25
N THR A 132 -4.79 -5.39 26.23
CA THR A 132 -5.87 -5.50 27.20
C THR A 132 -6.53 -6.89 27.13
N PHE A 133 -6.76 -7.39 25.93
CA PHE A 133 -7.30 -8.73 25.72
C PHE A 133 -6.34 -9.82 26.24
N ALA A 134 -5.05 -9.74 25.93
CA ALA A 134 -4.03 -10.69 26.40
C ALA A 134 -3.93 -10.73 27.92
N ARG A 135 -3.96 -9.56 28.57
CA ARG A 135 -3.95 -9.44 30.04
C ARG A 135 -5.21 -9.98 30.67
N GLY A 136 -6.39 -9.74 30.04
CA GLY A 136 -7.67 -10.32 30.50
C GLY A 136 -7.68 -11.85 30.43
N LEU A 137 -7.12 -12.44 29.38
CA LEU A 137 -7.00 -13.89 29.24
C LEU A 137 -6.01 -14.52 30.22
N SER A 138 -4.87 -13.86 30.40
CA SER A 138 -3.76 -14.44 31.17
C SER A 138 -3.83 -14.22 32.66
N GLY A 139 -4.47 -13.15 33.08
CA GLY A 139 -4.38 -12.65 34.49
C GLY A 139 -2.96 -12.19 34.85
N ARG A 140 -2.03 -12.04 33.87
CA ARG A 140 -0.62 -11.70 34.08
C ARG A 140 -0.28 -10.42 33.31
N ALA A 141 0.79 -9.74 33.71
CA ALA A 141 1.29 -8.55 33.04
C ALA A 141 2.10 -8.90 31.77
N LEU A 142 1.44 -9.56 30.80
CA LEU A 142 2.05 -9.82 29.49
C LEU A 142 2.36 -8.51 28.76
N LYS A 143 3.39 -8.55 27.93
CA LYS A 143 3.77 -7.48 27.02
C LYS A 143 3.36 -7.84 25.60
N LEU A 144 3.13 -6.83 24.77
CA LEU A 144 2.94 -6.96 23.35
C LEU A 144 4.02 -6.13 22.65
N ALA A 145 4.63 -6.66 21.62
CA ALA A 145 5.66 -5.97 20.86
C ALA A 145 5.50 -6.27 19.36
N GLN A 146 5.95 -5.33 18.54
CA GLN A 146 6.06 -5.55 17.12
C GLN A 146 7.26 -6.44 16.82
N GLY A 147 7.12 -7.37 15.86
CA GLY A 147 8.17 -8.26 15.39
C GLY A 147 7.97 -8.64 13.93
N ASP A 148 8.93 -9.36 13.36
CA ASP A 148 8.87 -9.79 11.95
C ASP A 148 7.96 -11.02 11.75
N ALA A 149 7.59 -11.69 12.83
CA ALA A 149 6.77 -12.89 12.81
C ALA A 149 5.88 -12.99 14.06
N VAL A 150 4.92 -13.92 14.00
CA VAL A 150 4.05 -14.23 15.15
C VAL A 150 4.75 -15.26 16.03
N TYR A 151 5.22 -14.86 17.19
CA TYR A 151 5.84 -15.74 18.19
C TYR A 151 5.74 -15.16 19.60
N THR A 152 6.09 -15.97 20.60
CA THR A 152 6.16 -15.53 22.00
C THR A 152 7.39 -16.10 22.69
N ASP A 153 7.99 -15.32 23.59
CA ASP A 153 9.05 -15.73 24.51
C ASP A 153 8.50 -16.07 25.93
N SER A 154 7.19 -16.23 26.05
CA SER A 154 6.41 -16.45 27.28
C SER A 154 6.11 -15.22 28.15
N GLU A 155 6.79 -14.10 27.95
CA GLU A 155 6.53 -12.82 28.63
C GLU A 155 5.98 -11.77 27.64
N THR A 156 6.47 -11.83 26.39
CA THR A 156 6.11 -10.92 25.31
C THR A 156 5.47 -11.69 24.16
N LEU A 157 4.40 -11.14 23.63
CA LEU A 157 3.73 -11.62 22.42
C LEU A 157 4.17 -10.73 21.26
N HIS A 158 4.73 -11.32 20.21
CA HIS A 158 5.23 -10.60 19.05
C HIS A 158 4.27 -10.76 17.86
N LEU A 159 3.89 -9.62 17.25
CA LEU A 159 3.03 -9.56 16.08
C LEU A 159 3.69 -8.74 14.98
N PRO A 160 3.45 -9.05 13.70
CA PRO A 160 3.94 -8.24 12.59
C PRO A 160 3.29 -6.84 12.59
N ALA A 161 3.96 -5.89 11.94
CA ALA A 161 3.48 -4.51 11.77
C ALA A 161 2.10 -4.44 11.11
N VAL A 162 1.82 -5.35 10.18
CA VAL A 162 0.57 -5.44 9.42
C VAL A 162 0.10 -6.90 9.40
N ILE A 163 -1.15 -7.12 9.72
CA ILE A 163 -1.82 -8.41 9.59
C ILE A 163 -2.85 -8.29 8.47
N ALA A 164 -2.50 -8.81 7.29
CA ALA A 164 -3.30 -8.74 6.06
C ALA A 164 -3.40 -10.15 5.43
N LYS A 165 -4.11 -11.05 6.09
CA LYS A 165 -4.34 -12.44 5.65
C LYS A 165 -5.79 -12.69 5.25
N MET A 166 -6.69 -11.78 5.63
CA MET A 166 -8.13 -11.82 5.36
C MET A 166 -8.51 -10.62 4.49
N GLU A 167 -9.70 -10.65 3.90
CA GLU A 167 -10.19 -9.65 2.95
C GLU A 167 -10.58 -8.31 3.60
N THR A 168 -10.83 -8.28 4.91
CA THR A 168 -11.26 -7.07 5.60
C THR A 168 -10.40 -6.76 6.82
N VAL A 169 -10.31 -5.48 7.18
CA VAL A 169 -9.66 -5.02 8.42
C VAL A 169 -10.26 -5.70 9.65
N ALA A 170 -11.59 -5.87 9.68
CA ALA A 170 -12.29 -6.51 10.81
C ALA A 170 -11.88 -7.99 10.96
N ASP A 171 -11.79 -8.73 9.87
CA ASP A 171 -11.37 -10.13 9.91
C ASP A 171 -9.88 -10.26 10.26
N ASN A 172 -9.05 -9.35 9.77
CA ASN A 172 -7.63 -9.28 10.14
C ASN A 172 -7.44 -8.95 11.62
N PHE A 173 -8.29 -8.11 12.20
CA PHE A 173 -8.31 -7.85 13.63
C PHE A 173 -8.76 -9.09 14.45
N LEU A 174 -9.77 -9.84 13.99
CA LEU A 174 -10.16 -11.11 14.59
C LEU A 174 -9.03 -12.15 14.52
N LEU A 175 -8.32 -12.20 13.40
CA LEU A 175 -7.14 -13.04 13.25
C LEU A 175 -6.04 -12.64 14.23
N ALA A 176 -5.78 -11.34 14.41
CA ALA A 176 -4.83 -10.85 15.42
C ALA A 176 -5.19 -11.31 16.84
N LYS A 177 -6.48 -11.22 17.22
CA LYS A 177 -6.96 -11.76 18.49
C LYS A 177 -6.74 -13.28 18.63
N ALA A 178 -7.00 -14.02 17.54
CA ALA A 178 -6.76 -15.47 17.53
C ALA A 178 -5.26 -15.79 17.70
N MET A 179 -4.37 -15.04 17.05
CA MET A 179 -2.91 -15.18 17.23
C MET A 179 -2.49 -14.93 18.66
N VAL A 180 -2.98 -13.86 19.29
CA VAL A 180 -2.73 -13.55 20.71
C VAL A 180 -3.24 -14.66 21.63
N ALA A 181 -4.47 -15.14 21.42
CA ALA A 181 -5.02 -16.24 22.20
C ALA A 181 -4.22 -17.53 22.05
N PHE A 182 -3.76 -17.84 20.84
CA PHE A 182 -2.94 -19.01 20.56
C PHE A 182 -1.58 -18.93 21.26
N MET A 183 -0.87 -17.81 21.16
CA MET A 183 0.41 -17.59 21.85
C MET A 183 0.24 -17.67 23.39
N TRP A 184 -0.82 -17.07 23.91
CA TRP A 184 -1.16 -17.23 25.34
C TRP A 184 -1.40 -18.70 25.69
N ALA A 185 -2.15 -19.45 24.91
CA ALA A 185 -2.41 -20.86 25.15
C ALA A 185 -1.12 -21.70 25.14
N GLN A 186 -0.20 -21.42 24.23
CA GLN A 186 1.12 -22.06 24.20
C GLN A 186 1.88 -21.85 25.52
N THR A 187 1.87 -20.64 26.09
CA THR A 187 2.51 -20.37 27.36
C THR A 187 1.77 -20.99 28.54
N ARG A 188 0.43 -21.00 28.50
CA ARG A 188 -0.41 -21.48 29.63
C ARG A 188 -0.42 -23.00 29.74
N PHE A 189 -0.47 -23.70 28.61
CA PHE A 189 -0.62 -25.17 28.58
C PHE A 189 0.71 -25.91 28.36
N GLY A 190 1.82 -25.21 28.40
CA GLY A 190 3.15 -25.80 28.44
C GLY A 190 3.67 -26.25 27.04
N GLY A 191 3.31 -25.55 25.98
CA GLY A 191 3.83 -25.81 24.64
C GLY A 191 5.37 -25.68 24.52
N PHE A 192 6.03 -25.04 25.49
CA PHE A 192 7.49 -24.92 25.60
C PHE A 192 8.12 -25.93 26.56
N ARG A 193 7.38 -26.94 27.08
CA ARG A 193 7.95 -27.93 27.99
C ARG A 193 8.71 -28.99 27.18
N PRO A 194 10.01 -29.18 27.45
CA PRO A 194 10.83 -30.16 26.74
C PRO A 194 10.37 -31.62 26.92
N ASP A 195 9.65 -31.92 28.01
CA ASP A 195 9.07 -33.22 28.30
C ASP A 195 7.88 -33.58 27.41
N LEU A 196 7.21 -32.59 26.80
CA LEU A 196 6.08 -32.82 25.91
C LEU A 196 6.51 -33.51 24.60
N ALA A 197 7.66 -33.11 24.04
CA ALA A 197 8.21 -33.71 22.83
C ALA A 197 8.60 -35.17 23.08
N ALA A 198 9.16 -35.49 24.25
CA ALA A 198 9.52 -36.84 24.65
C ALA A 198 8.29 -37.75 24.87
N ARG A 199 7.17 -37.16 25.36
CA ARG A 199 5.91 -37.91 25.59
C ARG A 199 5.10 -38.15 24.32
N LEU A 200 5.27 -37.33 23.28
CA LEU A 200 4.61 -37.53 21.97
C LEU A 200 5.40 -38.47 21.05
N ALA A 201 6.68 -38.74 21.37
CA ALA A 201 7.55 -39.66 20.63
C ALA A 201 7.53 -41.11 21.22
N ALA A 202 6.85 -41.36 22.33
CA ALA A 202 6.66 -42.67 22.97
C ALA A 202 5.27 -43.24 22.68
#